data_cfd11f6ef27e452ef73ea3418d750bd4
#
_entry.id   cfd11f6ef27e452ef73ea3418d750bd4
#
_cell.length_a   1.000
_cell.length_b   1.000
_cell.length_c   1.000
_cell.angle_alpha   90.00
_cell.angle_beta   90.00
_cell.angle_gamma   90.00
#
_symmetry.space_group_name_H-M   'P 1'
#
loop_
_entity.id
_entity.type
_entity.pdbx_description
1 polymer ?
#
loop_
_entity_poly.entity_id
_entity_poly.type
_entity_poly.pdbx_seq_one_letter_code
_entity_poly.pdbx_strand_id
1 'polypeptide(L)'
;MDIRFKTSIRNKLYFGFLFVVIFTGAASVVAGYRIINREIVNQAYETVRSDLRTAQYIYNKRLYQLEMTLNYISTLDYVQKSIRERDRTFIMGKFSRLKWWIGADIVIITDDRGNVIKRVNNRDLIHDNVMEISAIKKTIETGKLSTGAGILSPELLKREGEEISKSAVVKIVPTSMGRVIKKEYEERALVLNTAIPVFSGGKLAGVIYGAKILNNQFDIVDRIKYLLFRAGEDSHRELGAATFFLDDIRVSTNVYNEKGER
;
A
#
# COMPACT_ATOMS: atom_id res chain seq x y z
N MET A 1 -37.46 63.66 -32.74
CA MET A 1 -38.31 63.71 -31.54
C MET A 1 -37.46 63.29 -30.36
N ASP A 2 -36.74 64.30 -29.76
CA ASP A 2 -35.80 64.08 -28.66
C ASP A 2 -36.58 63.98 -27.33
N ILE A 3 -36.76 62.78 -26.81
CA ILE A 3 -37.31 62.57 -25.48
C ILE A 3 -36.22 62.80 -24.44
N ARG A 4 -36.00 64.05 -24.03
CA ARG A 4 -35.17 64.40 -22.88
C ARG A 4 -35.93 64.10 -21.61
N PHE A 5 -35.66 62.92 -21.01
CA PHE A 5 -36.10 62.60 -19.64
C PHE A 5 -35.42 63.58 -18.66
N LYS A 6 -36.11 64.65 -18.26
CA LYS A 6 -35.72 65.50 -17.12
C LYS A 6 -35.89 64.71 -15.82
N THR A 7 -34.92 63.91 -15.46
CA THR A 7 -34.96 63.23 -14.14
C THR A 7 -34.64 64.25 -13.04
N SER A 8 -35.51 64.37 -12.05
CA SER A 8 -35.30 65.20 -10.86
C SER A 8 -33.98 64.87 -10.18
N ILE A 9 -33.26 65.83 -9.62
CA ILE A 9 -32.01 65.66 -8.87
C ILE A 9 -32.19 64.58 -7.76
N ARG A 10 -33.35 64.57 -7.12
CA ARG A 10 -33.73 63.57 -6.11
C ARG A 10 -33.68 62.14 -6.66
N ASN A 11 -34.22 61.91 -7.85
CA ASN A 11 -34.19 60.58 -8.47
C ASN A 11 -32.78 60.15 -8.87
N LYS A 12 -31.94 61.05 -9.33
CA LYS A 12 -30.52 60.77 -9.62
C LYS A 12 -29.77 60.35 -8.38
N LEU A 13 -30.01 61.01 -7.24
CA LEU A 13 -29.43 60.65 -5.96
C LEU A 13 -29.89 59.26 -5.46
N TYR A 14 -31.18 58.95 -5.56
CA TYR A 14 -31.73 57.63 -5.20
C TYR A 14 -31.13 56.53 -6.07
N PHE A 15 -31.05 56.70 -7.39
CA PHE A 15 -30.47 55.71 -8.28
C PHE A 15 -28.98 55.53 -8.03
N GLY A 16 -28.23 56.62 -7.77
CA GLY A 16 -26.81 56.51 -7.41
C GLY A 16 -26.61 55.75 -6.10
N PHE A 17 -27.37 56.08 -5.07
CA PHE A 17 -27.29 55.34 -3.80
C PHE A 17 -27.66 53.86 -3.93
N LEU A 18 -28.79 53.60 -4.64
CA LEU A 18 -29.22 52.20 -4.89
C LEU A 18 -28.18 51.42 -5.68
N PHE A 19 -27.57 52.02 -6.69
CA PHE A 19 -26.47 51.41 -7.45
C PHE A 19 -25.27 51.03 -6.56
N VAL A 20 -24.85 51.95 -5.69
CA VAL A 20 -23.74 51.69 -4.77
C VAL A 20 -24.06 50.54 -3.83
N VAL A 21 -25.26 50.51 -3.25
CA VAL A 21 -25.72 49.44 -2.33
C VAL A 21 -25.75 48.06 -3.03
N ILE A 22 -26.33 48.05 -4.24
CA ILE A 22 -26.40 46.80 -5.03
C ILE A 22 -25.00 46.33 -5.45
N PHE A 23 -24.16 47.24 -5.90
CA PHE A 23 -22.81 46.92 -6.35
C PHE A 23 -21.93 46.39 -5.19
N THR A 24 -21.94 47.09 -4.05
CA THR A 24 -21.19 46.65 -2.86
C THR A 24 -21.69 45.32 -2.31
N GLY A 25 -23.02 45.13 -2.29
CA GLY A 25 -23.65 43.87 -1.91
C GLY A 25 -23.22 42.71 -2.84
N ALA A 26 -23.34 42.93 -4.14
CA ALA A 26 -22.93 41.92 -5.14
C ALA A 26 -21.40 41.60 -5.05
N ALA A 27 -20.57 42.64 -4.91
CA ALA A 27 -19.14 42.45 -4.75
C ALA A 27 -18.77 41.66 -3.48
N SER A 28 -19.46 41.94 -2.36
CA SER A 28 -19.30 41.22 -1.10
C SER A 28 -19.70 39.74 -1.20
N VAL A 29 -20.82 39.45 -1.86
CA VAL A 29 -21.31 38.08 -2.10
C VAL A 29 -20.30 37.31 -2.96
N VAL A 30 -19.81 37.91 -4.05
CA VAL A 30 -18.81 37.26 -4.94
C VAL A 30 -17.50 37.04 -4.22
N ALA A 31 -17.04 38.01 -3.44
CA ALA A 31 -15.81 37.87 -2.65
C ALA A 31 -15.96 36.78 -1.58
N GLY A 32 -17.06 36.80 -0.83
CA GLY A 32 -17.36 35.78 0.18
C GLY A 32 -17.45 34.38 -0.41
N TYR A 33 -18.15 34.21 -1.53
CA TYR A 33 -18.23 32.93 -2.23
C TYR A 33 -16.85 32.41 -2.66
N ARG A 34 -16.01 33.28 -3.24
CA ARG A 34 -14.64 32.90 -3.66
C ARG A 34 -13.77 32.51 -2.49
N ILE A 35 -13.83 33.25 -1.39
CA ILE A 35 -13.02 32.95 -0.19
C ILE A 35 -13.46 31.62 0.42
N ILE A 36 -14.75 31.42 0.63
CA ILE A 36 -15.31 30.19 1.22
C ILE A 36 -14.99 28.98 0.35
N ASN A 37 -15.21 29.09 -0.97
CA ASN A 37 -14.96 27.97 -1.88
C ASN A 37 -13.48 27.60 -1.92
N ARG A 38 -12.58 28.59 -1.90
CA ARG A 38 -11.14 28.38 -1.85
C ARG A 38 -10.70 27.71 -0.53
N GLU A 39 -11.27 28.16 0.59
CA GLU A 39 -10.98 27.62 1.91
C GLU A 39 -11.45 26.17 2.06
N ILE A 40 -12.68 25.86 1.62
CA ILE A 40 -13.22 24.50 1.63
C ILE A 40 -12.35 23.56 0.79
N VAL A 41 -11.95 23.99 -0.42
CA VAL A 41 -11.11 23.19 -1.30
C VAL A 41 -9.72 22.97 -0.66
N ASN A 42 -9.10 24.02 -0.12
CA ASN A 42 -7.81 23.90 0.57
C ASN A 42 -7.89 22.98 1.78
N GLN A 43 -8.93 23.09 2.59
CA GLN A 43 -9.15 22.23 3.75
C GLN A 43 -9.34 20.76 3.33
N ALA A 44 -10.06 20.51 2.25
CA ALA A 44 -10.21 19.17 1.69
C ALA A 44 -8.86 18.59 1.23
N TYR A 45 -8.03 19.36 0.55
CA TYR A 45 -6.70 18.95 0.15
C TYR A 45 -5.77 18.63 1.35
N GLU A 46 -5.77 19.48 2.37
CA GLU A 46 -4.95 19.23 3.57
C GLU A 46 -5.43 17.98 4.33
N THR A 47 -6.73 17.73 4.40
CA THR A 47 -7.29 16.51 4.97
C THR A 47 -6.80 15.28 4.21
N VAL A 48 -6.99 15.25 2.89
CA VAL A 48 -6.53 14.13 2.05
C VAL A 48 -5.02 13.91 2.16
N ARG A 49 -4.24 14.99 2.22
CA ARG A 49 -2.78 14.92 2.40
C ARG A 49 -2.39 14.33 3.76
N SER A 50 -3.08 14.72 4.81
CA SER A 50 -2.89 14.18 6.16
C SER A 50 -3.23 12.68 6.20
N ASP A 51 -4.33 12.30 5.59
CA ASP A 51 -4.80 10.92 5.51
C ASP A 51 -3.80 10.04 4.74
N LEU A 52 -3.30 10.55 3.62
CA LEU A 52 -2.27 9.85 2.84
C LEU A 52 -0.97 9.65 3.65
N ARG A 53 -0.53 10.65 4.42
CA ARG A 53 0.64 10.53 5.30
C ARG A 53 0.42 9.45 6.37
N THR A 54 -0.76 9.38 6.95
CA THR A 54 -1.12 8.36 7.94
C THR A 54 -1.12 6.96 7.32
N ALA A 55 -1.70 6.81 6.13
CA ALA A 55 -1.67 5.55 5.39
C ALA A 55 -0.23 5.12 5.06
N GLN A 56 0.61 6.06 4.57
CA GLN A 56 2.03 5.81 4.32
C GLN A 56 2.79 5.42 5.58
N TYR A 57 2.48 6.04 6.72
CA TYR A 57 3.10 5.67 8.00
C TYR A 57 2.79 4.22 8.38
N ILE A 58 1.53 3.78 8.25
CA ILE A 58 1.11 2.41 8.56
C ILE A 58 1.81 1.40 7.63
N TYR A 59 1.82 1.71 6.33
CA TYR A 59 2.52 0.93 5.31
C TYR A 59 4.03 0.80 5.64
N ASN A 60 4.70 1.92 5.85
CA ASN A 60 6.13 1.96 6.15
C ASN A 60 6.46 1.27 7.47
N LYS A 61 5.58 1.39 8.48
CA LYS A 61 5.75 0.68 9.76
C LYS A 61 5.73 -0.83 9.57
N ARG A 62 4.83 -1.35 8.72
CA ARG A 62 4.75 -2.79 8.44
C ARG A 62 6.02 -3.28 7.72
N LEU A 63 6.46 -2.51 6.74
CA LEU A 63 7.67 -2.79 5.99
C LEU A 63 8.92 -2.76 6.90
N TYR A 64 9.03 -1.75 7.75
CA TYR A 64 10.11 -1.61 8.73
C TYR A 64 10.14 -2.77 9.74
N GLN A 65 8.99 -3.23 10.23
CA GLN A 65 8.92 -4.39 11.10
C GLN A 65 9.48 -5.65 10.45
N LEU A 66 9.12 -5.90 9.18
CA LEU A 66 9.64 -7.02 8.41
C LEU A 66 11.16 -6.91 8.23
N GLU A 67 11.64 -5.74 7.84
CA GLU A 67 13.05 -5.44 7.64
C GLU A 67 13.86 -5.64 8.91
N MET A 68 13.46 -5.03 10.03
CA MET A 68 14.19 -5.12 11.29
C MET A 68 14.28 -6.55 11.81
N THR A 69 13.20 -7.31 11.69
CA THR A 69 13.19 -8.69 12.14
C THR A 69 14.12 -9.57 11.30
N LEU A 70 14.07 -9.44 9.96
CA LEU A 70 14.95 -10.20 9.07
C LEU A 70 16.41 -9.75 9.21
N ASN A 71 16.64 -8.45 9.38
CA ASN A 71 17.99 -7.94 9.61
C ASN A 71 18.59 -8.51 10.90
N TYR A 72 17.84 -8.51 12.00
CA TYR A 72 18.29 -9.15 13.24
C TYR A 72 18.64 -10.63 13.02
N ILE A 73 17.80 -11.37 12.32
CA ILE A 73 18.02 -12.78 12.02
C ILE A 73 19.32 -12.97 11.20
N SER A 74 19.59 -12.08 10.25
CA SER A 74 20.79 -12.16 9.38
C SER A 74 22.11 -11.98 10.14
N THR A 75 22.09 -11.32 11.32
CA THR A 75 23.27 -11.10 12.15
C THR A 75 23.59 -12.26 13.08
N LEU A 76 22.71 -13.24 13.21
CA LEU A 76 22.92 -14.37 14.12
C LEU A 76 23.98 -15.33 13.56
N ASP A 77 25.03 -15.58 14.31
CA ASP A 77 26.19 -16.41 13.90
C ASP A 77 25.77 -17.78 13.37
N TYR A 78 24.80 -18.41 14.02
CA TYR A 78 24.32 -19.71 13.59
C TYR A 78 23.59 -19.68 12.24
N VAL A 79 22.93 -18.55 11.91
CA VAL A 79 22.27 -18.35 10.62
C VAL A 79 23.32 -18.18 9.53
N GLN A 80 24.30 -17.32 9.78
CA GLN A 80 25.42 -17.09 8.86
C GLN A 80 26.19 -18.38 8.58
N LYS A 81 26.51 -19.16 9.65
CA LYS A 81 27.15 -20.46 9.54
C LYS A 81 26.31 -21.45 8.73
N SER A 82 25.04 -21.58 9.04
CA SER A 82 24.13 -22.51 8.33
C SER A 82 23.97 -22.19 6.85
N ILE A 83 23.91 -20.90 6.49
CA ILE A 83 23.84 -20.48 5.08
C ILE A 83 25.14 -20.81 4.37
N ARG A 84 26.29 -20.51 4.98
CA ARG A 84 27.63 -20.82 4.43
C ARG A 84 27.84 -22.30 4.22
N GLU A 85 27.48 -23.12 5.21
CA GLU A 85 27.68 -24.57 5.20
C GLU A 85 26.52 -25.31 4.49
N ARG A 86 25.50 -24.58 4.05
CA ARG A 86 24.27 -25.13 3.45
C ARG A 86 23.58 -26.16 4.37
N ASP A 87 23.74 -25.97 5.69
CA ASP A 87 23.16 -26.85 6.71
C ASP A 87 21.67 -26.57 6.85
N ARG A 88 20.87 -27.46 6.27
CA ARG A 88 19.40 -27.38 6.23
C ARG A 88 18.75 -27.78 7.53
N THR A 89 19.36 -28.67 8.28
CA THR A 89 18.77 -29.31 9.46
C THR A 89 18.62 -28.31 10.59
N PHE A 90 19.63 -27.47 10.78
CA PHE A 90 19.63 -26.47 11.84
C PHE A 90 18.67 -25.30 11.58
N ILE A 91 18.53 -24.92 10.31
CA ILE A 91 17.63 -23.84 9.88
C ILE A 91 16.16 -24.21 10.16
N MET A 92 15.78 -25.50 10.03
CA MET A 92 14.39 -25.94 10.09
C MET A 92 13.69 -25.70 11.43
N GLY A 93 14.32 -26.06 12.54
CA GLY A 93 13.67 -26.04 13.87
C GLY A 93 13.35 -24.64 14.38
N LYS A 94 14.16 -23.65 14.01
CA LYS A 94 14.04 -22.26 14.50
C LYS A 94 13.25 -21.36 13.55
N PHE A 95 13.39 -21.54 12.23
CA PHE A 95 12.71 -20.67 11.24
C PHE A 95 11.19 -20.90 11.13
N SER A 96 10.69 -22.08 11.43
CA SER A 96 9.24 -22.30 11.45
C SER A 96 8.52 -21.52 12.55
N ARG A 97 9.18 -21.31 13.69
CA ARG A 97 8.70 -20.42 14.76
C ARG A 97 8.89 -18.95 14.39
N LEU A 98 9.96 -18.64 13.67
CA LEU A 98 10.28 -17.28 13.22
C LEU A 98 9.28 -16.75 12.20
N LYS A 99 8.69 -17.57 11.34
CA LYS A 99 7.63 -17.16 10.39
C LYS A 99 6.51 -16.38 11.13
N TRP A 100 6.08 -16.90 12.25
CA TRP A 100 5.05 -16.28 13.08
C TRP A 100 5.54 -14.94 13.70
N TRP A 101 6.78 -14.91 14.15
CA TRP A 101 7.41 -13.72 14.73
C TRP A 101 7.67 -12.64 13.68
N ILE A 102 8.08 -13.02 12.49
CA ILE A 102 8.38 -12.12 11.37
C ILE A 102 7.08 -11.49 10.84
N GLY A 103 5.95 -12.17 11.00
CA GLY A 103 4.68 -11.77 10.39
C GLY A 103 4.71 -11.82 8.85
N ALA A 104 5.61 -12.64 8.28
CA ALA A 104 5.72 -12.90 6.85
C ALA A 104 4.93 -14.14 6.46
N ASP A 105 4.35 -14.13 5.26
CA ASP A 105 3.70 -15.29 4.69
C ASP A 105 4.71 -16.19 3.95
N ILE A 106 5.75 -15.59 3.39
CA ILE A 106 6.81 -16.25 2.63
C ILE A 106 8.15 -15.93 3.27
N VAL A 107 8.99 -16.95 3.50
CA VAL A 107 10.38 -16.78 3.91
C VAL A 107 11.25 -17.76 3.11
N ILE A 108 12.24 -17.20 2.39
CA ILE A 108 13.16 -17.92 1.54
C ILE A 108 14.59 -17.60 1.97
N ILE A 109 15.46 -18.60 1.99
CA ILE A 109 16.88 -18.45 2.20
C ILE A 109 17.59 -18.95 0.95
N THR A 110 18.47 -18.12 0.39
CA THR A 110 19.24 -18.45 -0.81
C THR A 110 20.73 -18.42 -0.55
N ASP A 111 21.49 -19.03 -1.45
CA ASP A 111 22.92 -18.78 -1.57
C ASP A 111 23.19 -17.42 -2.27
N ASP A 112 24.48 -17.13 -2.50
CA ASP A 112 24.98 -15.92 -3.17
C ASP A 112 24.64 -15.84 -4.67
N ARG A 113 24.05 -16.89 -5.24
CA ARG A 113 23.60 -16.99 -6.63
C ARG A 113 22.09 -17.04 -6.79
N GLY A 114 21.34 -16.93 -5.68
CA GLY A 114 19.87 -17.00 -5.68
C GLY A 114 19.31 -18.41 -5.74
N ASN A 115 20.14 -19.46 -5.57
CA ASN A 115 19.63 -20.81 -5.44
C ASN A 115 19.06 -21.01 -4.04
N VAL A 116 17.88 -21.59 -3.96
CA VAL A 116 17.18 -21.78 -2.70
C VAL A 116 17.86 -22.86 -1.86
N ILE A 117 18.30 -22.46 -0.67
CA ILE A 117 18.79 -23.37 0.36
C ILE A 117 17.59 -23.91 1.15
N LYS A 118 16.63 -23.03 1.47
CA LYS A 118 15.44 -23.38 2.29
C LYS A 118 14.27 -22.45 2.05
N ARG A 119 13.07 -23.05 2.11
CA ARG A 119 11.77 -22.38 2.25
C ARG A 119 11.11 -22.78 3.56
N VAL A 120 10.37 -21.84 4.14
CA VAL A 120 9.61 -22.16 5.37
C VAL A 120 8.30 -22.89 5.04
N ASN A 121 7.66 -22.56 3.93
CA ASN A 121 6.38 -23.16 3.55
C ASN A 121 6.56 -24.48 2.82
N ASN A 122 7.20 -24.49 1.67
CA ASN A 122 7.46 -25.71 0.89
C ASN A 122 8.86 -26.22 1.17
N ARG A 123 8.98 -27.11 2.16
CA ARG A 123 10.26 -27.55 2.70
C ARG A 123 11.03 -28.47 1.76
N ASP A 124 10.34 -29.13 0.86
CA ASP A 124 10.90 -30.16 -0.01
C ASP A 124 11.41 -29.58 -1.34
N LEU A 125 10.86 -28.42 -1.76
CA LEU A 125 11.33 -27.76 -2.96
C LEU A 125 12.55 -26.88 -2.66
N ILE A 126 13.70 -27.33 -3.13
CA ILE A 126 15.00 -26.71 -2.92
C ILE A 126 15.81 -26.76 -4.22
N HIS A 127 16.88 -25.97 -4.29
CA HIS A 127 17.80 -25.87 -5.43
C HIS A 127 17.25 -25.17 -6.68
N ASP A 128 16.00 -24.76 -6.69
CA ASP A 128 15.51 -23.85 -7.71
C ASP A 128 16.08 -22.45 -7.51
N ASN A 129 16.12 -21.68 -8.58
CA ASN A 129 16.63 -20.32 -8.55
C ASN A 129 15.49 -19.31 -8.46
N VAL A 130 15.67 -18.28 -7.63
CA VAL A 130 14.67 -17.23 -7.39
C VAL A 130 15.17 -15.82 -7.74
N MET A 131 16.14 -15.72 -8.65
CA MET A 131 16.63 -14.42 -9.17
C MET A 131 15.56 -13.63 -9.93
N GLU A 132 14.45 -14.24 -10.28
CA GLU A 132 13.27 -13.56 -10.82
C GLU A 132 12.58 -12.65 -9.78
N ILE A 133 12.80 -12.87 -8.47
CA ILE A 133 12.36 -11.96 -7.41
C ILE A 133 13.31 -10.76 -7.39
N SER A 134 12.81 -9.61 -7.85
CA SER A 134 13.62 -8.40 -8.04
C SER A 134 14.35 -7.93 -6.77
N ALA A 135 13.76 -8.11 -5.59
CA ALA A 135 14.39 -7.76 -4.32
C ALA A 135 15.61 -8.65 -4.03
N ILE A 136 15.51 -9.96 -4.27
CA ILE A 136 16.62 -10.91 -4.11
C ILE A 136 17.75 -10.58 -5.10
N LYS A 137 17.38 -10.43 -6.38
CA LYS A 137 18.33 -10.07 -7.44
C LYS A 137 19.11 -8.81 -7.09
N LYS A 138 18.40 -7.73 -6.74
CA LYS A 138 19.00 -6.45 -6.38
C LYS A 138 19.94 -6.58 -5.16
N THR A 139 19.55 -7.37 -4.16
CA THR A 139 20.36 -7.59 -2.96
C THR A 139 21.63 -8.36 -3.26
N ILE A 140 21.59 -9.37 -4.12
CA ILE A 140 22.77 -10.13 -4.55
C ILE A 140 23.70 -9.24 -5.37
N GLU A 141 23.19 -8.47 -6.33
CA GLU A 141 23.99 -7.60 -7.21
C GLU A 141 24.64 -6.44 -6.47
N THR A 142 23.97 -5.89 -5.45
CA THR A 142 24.47 -4.68 -4.77
C THR A 142 25.13 -4.92 -3.41
N GLY A 143 24.91 -6.11 -2.82
CA GLY A 143 25.30 -6.39 -1.44
C GLY A 143 24.54 -5.55 -0.41
N LYS A 144 23.46 -4.87 -0.80
CA LYS A 144 22.65 -4.01 0.08
C LYS A 144 21.26 -4.60 0.25
N LEU A 145 20.64 -4.30 1.39
CA LEU A 145 19.24 -4.67 1.61
C LEU A 145 18.33 -4.04 0.54
N SER A 146 17.28 -4.76 0.15
CA SER A 146 16.25 -4.27 -0.74
C SER A 146 14.88 -4.49 -0.08
N THR A 147 14.13 -3.41 0.11
CA THR A 147 12.82 -3.43 0.78
C THR A 147 11.82 -2.61 -0.02
N GLY A 148 10.54 -3.01 -0.01
CA GLY A 148 9.46 -2.32 -0.72
C GLY A 148 8.27 -3.18 -1.09
N ALA A 149 7.43 -2.66 -1.99
CA ALA A 149 6.40 -3.46 -2.65
C ALA A 149 6.99 -4.28 -3.78
N GLY A 150 6.40 -5.44 -4.03
CA GLY A 150 6.77 -6.33 -5.13
C GLY A 150 5.56 -7.07 -5.65
N ILE A 151 5.73 -7.72 -6.80
CA ILE A 151 4.73 -8.59 -7.40
C ILE A 151 5.34 -9.98 -7.53
N LEU A 152 4.65 -10.99 -7.03
CA LEU A 152 5.03 -12.39 -7.21
C LEU A 152 4.12 -13.04 -8.25
N SER A 153 4.72 -13.79 -9.17
CA SER A 153 3.98 -14.53 -10.18
C SER A 153 3.25 -15.73 -9.59
N PRO A 154 2.20 -16.25 -10.25
CA PRO A 154 1.50 -17.46 -9.82
C PRO A 154 2.43 -18.66 -9.71
N GLU A 155 3.44 -18.77 -10.58
CA GLU A 155 4.44 -19.84 -10.58
C GLU A 155 5.30 -19.78 -9.31
N LEU A 156 5.75 -18.60 -8.91
CA LEU A 156 6.49 -18.39 -7.66
C LEU A 156 5.64 -18.76 -6.45
N LEU A 157 4.39 -18.33 -6.43
CA LEU A 157 3.46 -18.64 -5.33
C LEU A 157 3.20 -20.14 -5.20
N LYS A 158 3.05 -20.86 -6.32
CA LYS A 158 2.91 -22.33 -6.33
C LYS A 158 4.14 -23.04 -5.78
N ARG A 159 5.35 -22.51 -6.05
CA ARG A 159 6.59 -23.03 -5.45
C ARG A 159 6.63 -22.85 -3.93
N GLU A 160 5.99 -21.81 -3.39
CA GLU A 160 5.87 -21.61 -1.94
C GLU A 160 4.84 -22.52 -1.27
N GLY A 161 3.93 -23.10 -2.03
CA GLY A 161 2.91 -24.03 -1.57
C GLY A 161 1.52 -23.66 -2.05
N GLU A 162 0.66 -24.68 -2.13
CA GLU A 162 -0.69 -24.53 -2.67
C GLU A 162 -1.56 -23.59 -1.81
N GLU A 163 -1.42 -23.64 -0.47
CA GLU A 163 -2.13 -22.74 0.43
C GLU A 163 -1.76 -21.28 0.21
N ILE A 164 -0.47 -21.00 0.02
CA ILE A 164 0.03 -19.65 -0.27
C ILE A 164 -0.51 -19.17 -1.62
N SER A 165 -0.45 -20.01 -2.65
CA SER A 165 -0.97 -19.69 -3.97
C SER A 165 -2.47 -19.38 -3.91
N LYS A 166 -3.28 -20.23 -3.26
CA LYS A 166 -4.73 -20.03 -3.11
C LYS A 166 -5.08 -18.77 -2.32
N SER A 167 -4.33 -18.45 -1.26
CA SER A 167 -4.59 -17.26 -0.44
C SER A 167 -4.39 -15.94 -1.20
N ALA A 168 -3.60 -15.95 -2.25
CA ALA A 168 -3.30 -14.78 -3.07
C ALA A 168 -4.33 -14.55 -4.20
N VAL A 169 -5.15 -15.55 -4.53
CA VAL A 169 -6.13 -15.45 -5.63
C VAL A 169 -7.25 -14.48 -5.25
N VAL A 170 -7.49 -13.51 -6.13
CA VAL A 170 -8.57 -12.52 -5.98
C VAL A 170 -9.56 -12.69 -7.13
N LYS A 171 -10.84 -12.86 -6.79
CA LYS A 171 -11.90 -12.87 -7.81
C LYS A 171 -12.14 -11.45 -8.32
N ILE A 172 -12.10 -11.28 -9.64
CA ILE A 172 -12.31 -9.98 -10.25
C ILE A 172 -13.80 -9.74 -10.40
N VAL A 173 -14.31 -8.69 -9.75
CA VAL A 173 -15.70 -8.24 -9.89
C VAL A 173 -15.70 -7.02 -10.82
N PRO A 174 -16.30 -7.13 -12.03
CA PRO A 174 -16.38 -6.01 -12.95
C PRO A 174 -17.16 -4.84 -12.34
N THR A 175 -16.68 -3.63 -12.54
CA THR A 175 -17.38 -2.41 -12.15
C THR A 175 -17.85 -1.65 -13.39
N SER A 176 -18.96 -0.93 -13.30
CA SER A 176 -19.59 -0.21 -14.44
C SER A 176 -18.66 0.82 -15.10
N MET A 177 -17.67 1.34 -14.37
CA MET A 177 -16.70 2.32 -14.88
C MET A 177 -15.28 1.73 -15.02
N GLY A 178 -15.09 0.44 -14.72
CA GLY A 178 -13.81 -0.24 -14.84
C GLY A 178 -13.48 -0.61 -16.29
N ARG A 179 -12.18 -0.77 -16.58
CA ARG A 179 -11.78 -1.39 -17.84
C ARG A 179 -12.34 -2.81 -17.93
N VAL A 180 -12.73 -3.22 -19.12
CA VAL A 180 -13.15 -4.61 -19.36
C VAL A 180 -11.91 -5.51 -19.21
N ILE A 181 -11.82 -6.21 -18.10
CA ILE A 181 -10.78 -7.19 -17.83
C ILE A 181 -11.34 -8.56 -18.24
N LYS A 182 -10.68 -9.24 -19.18
CA LYS A 182 -11.11 -10.57 -19.66
C LYS A 182 -10.81 -11.72 -18.69
N LYS A 183 -10.05 -11.46 -17.60
CA LYS A 183 -9.70 -12.45 -16.60
C LYS A 183 -10.78 -12.49 -15.52
N GLU A 184 -11.08 -13.69 -15.03
CA GLU A 184 -12.00 -13.90 -13.92
C GLU A 184 -11.29 -13.81 -12.55
N TYR A 185 -10.00 -14.15 -12.51
CA TYR A 185 -9.17 -14.16 -11.30
C TYR A 185 -7.85 -13.46 -11.53
N GLU A 186 -7.37 -12.72 -10.51
CA GLU A 186 -5.99 -12.29 -10.40
C GLU A 186 -5.25 -13.28 -9.51
N GLU A 187 -4.23 -13.93 -10.07
CA GLU A 187 -3.44 -14.97 -9.41
C GLU A 187 -2.06 -14.48 -8.95
N ARG A 188 -1.63 -13.28 -9.40
CA ARG A 188 -0.40 -12.64 -8.91
C ARG A 188 -0.63 -12.09 -7.51
N ALA A 189 0.42 -12.05 -6.70
CA ALA A 189 0.36 -11.42 -5.39
C ALA A 189 1.07 -10.07 -5.39
N LEU A 190 0.39 -9.05 -4.87
CA LEU A 190 1.04 -7.83 -4.39
C LEU A 190 1.61 -8.14 -3.00
N VAL A 191 2.89 -7.86 -2.77
CA VAL A 191 3.57 -8.16 -1.52
C VAL A 191 4.34 -6.96 -0.98
N LEU A 192 4.43 -6.87 0.36
CA LEU A 192 5.51 -6.15 1.03
C LEU A 192 6.66 -7.12 1.21
N ASN A 193 7.84 -6.78 0.71
CA ASN A 193 8.96 -7.68 0.77
C ASN A 193 10.26 -7.00 1.21
N THR A 194 11.14 -7.81 1.73
CA THR A 194 12.48 -7.41 2.15
C THR A 194 13.45 -8.54 1.86
N ALA A 195 14.59 -8.20 1.27
CA ALA A 195 15.71 -9.09 1.04
C ALA A 195 16.94 -8.55 1.77
N ILE A 196 17.50 -9.33 2.67
CA ILE A 196 18.63 -8.96 3.51
C ILE A 196 19.86 -9.78 3.11
N PRO A 197 20.99 -9.15 2.79
CA PRO A 197 22.23 -9.86 2.50
C PRO A 197 22.80 -10.46 3.80
N VAL A 198 23.26 -11.68 3.71
CA VAL A 198 23.97 -12.37 4.81
C VAL A 198 25.43 -12.48 4.44
N PHE A 199 26.29 -11.88 5.28
CA PHE A 199 27.73 -11.92 5.09
C PHE A 199 28.37 -12.93 6.04
N SER A 200 29.41 -13.62 5.57
CA SER A 200 30.25 -14.50 6.39
C SER A 200 31.70 -14.33 5.97
N GLY A 201 32.55 -13.95 6.89
CA GLY A 201 33.96 -13.67 6.59
C GLY A 201 34.16 -12.53 5.56
N GLY A 202 33.31 -11.53 5.57
CA GLY A 202 33.36 -10.38 4.66
C GLY A 202 32.83 -10.64 3.24
N LYS A 203 32.38 -11.85 2.94
CA LYS A 203 31.82 -12.23 1.63
C LYS A 203 30.31 -12.45 1.75
N LEU A 204 29.57 -12.13 0.69
CA LEU A 204 28.15 -12.48 0.60
C LEU A 204 28.01 -14.01 0.62
N ALA A 205 27.34 -14.53 1.63
CA ALA A 205 27.07 -15.96 1.77
C ALA A 205 25.70 -16.33 1.18
N GLY A 206 24.76 -15.38 1.18
CA GLY A 206 23.41 -15.60 0.66
C GLY A 206 22.48 -14.47 1.03
N VAL A 207 21.17 -14.69 0.83
CA VAL A 207 20.11 -13.71 1.09
C VAL A 207 19.00 -14.37 1.90
N ILE A 208 18.47 -13.64 2.89
CA ILE A 208 17.21 -13.98 3.56
C ILE A 208 16.14 -13.06 2.99
N TYR A 209 15.12 -13.66 2.41
CA TYR A 209 13.96 -12.96 1.85
C TYR A 209 12.72 -13.24 2.69
N GLY A 210 11.94 -12.21 2.94
CA GLY A 210 10.63 -12.31 3.55
C GLY A 210 9.61 -11.48 2.80
N ALA A 211 8.39 -12.00 2.67
CA ALA A 211 7.30 -11.29 2.05
C ALA A 211 5.98 -11.48 2.81
N LYS A 212 5.20 -10.41 2.89
CA LYS A 212 3.81 -10.38 3.36
C LYS A 212 2.91 -10.15 2.17
N ILE A 213 2.00 -11.09 1.91
CA ILE A 213 0.98 -10.96 0.86
C ILE A 213 -0.04 -9.91 1.29
N LEU A 214 -0.44 -9.04 0.37
CA LEU A 214 -1.45 -8.01 0.58
C LEU A 214 -2.82 -8.43 0.01
N ASN A 215 -2.86 -9.34 -0.93
CA ASN A 215 -4.10 -9.86 -1.50
C ASN A 215 -4.97 -10.47 -0.41
N ASN A 216 -6.25 -10.12 -0.37
CA ASN A 216 -7.22 -10.60 0.62
C ASN A 216 -6.82 -10.34 2.10
N GLN A 217 -5.85 -9.46 2.35
CA GLN A 217 -5.42 -9.08 3.69
C GLN A 217 -6.02 -7.74 4.07
N PHE A 218 -7.03 -7.76 4.91
CA PHE A 218 -7.82 -6.57 5.24
C PHE A 218 -7.29 -5.82 6.47
N ASP A 219 -6.41 -6.42 7.27
CA ASP A 219 -5.89 -5.86 8.52
C ASP A 219 -5.23 -4.48 8.35
N ILE A 220 -4.50 -4.28 7.26
CA ILE A 220 -3.82 -3.00 6.98
C ILE A 220 -4.83 -1.93 6.57
N VAL A 221 -5.74 -2.27 5.63
CA VAL A 221 -6.75 -1.32 5.14
C VAL A 221 -7.78 -0.98 6.22
N ASP A 222 -8.15 -1.94 7.07
CA ASP A 222 -9.03 -1.71 8.21
C ASP A 222 -8.37 -0.85 9.29
N ARG A 223 -7.08 -1.06 9.53
CA ARG A 223 -6.31 -0.22 10.46
C ARG A 223 -6.16 1.21 9.95
N ILE A 224 -5.96 1.39 8.64
CA ILE A 224 -5.95 2.71 8.01
C ILE A 224 -7.32 3.37 8.22
N LYS A 225 -8.42 2.68 7.88
CA LYS A 225 -9.79 3.18 8.11
C LYS A 225 -10.01 3.58 9.57
N TYR A 226 -9.67 2.71 10.49
CA TYR A 226 -9.84 2.95 11.93
C TYR A 226 -9.11 4.21 12.42
N LEU A 227 -7.87 4.44 11.96
CA LEU A 227 -7.09 5.58 12.42
C LEU A 227 -7.51 6.90 11.77
N LEU A 228 -7.97 6.86 10.51
CA LEU A 228 -8.33 8.05 9.76
C LEU A 228 -9.77 8.50 10.04
N PHE A 229 -10.69 7.57 10.28
CA PHE A 229 -12.13 7.87 10.29
C PHE A 229 -12.81 7.66 11.65
N ARG A 230 -12.04 7.38 12.72
CA ARG A 230 -12.57 7.19 14.07
C ARG A 230 -12.96 8.50 14.78
N ALA A 231 -12.64 9.65 14.24
CA ALA A 231 -12.75 10.95 14.93
C ALA A 231 -14.15 11.58 14.92
N GLY A 232 -15.22 10.84 14.60
CA GLY A 232 -16.59 11.37 14.65
C GLY A 232 -17.55 10.36 15.22
N GLU A 233 -18.04 10.59 16.45
CA GLU A 233 -19.08 9.77 17.11
C GLU A 233 -20.46 9.81 16.39
N ASP A 234 -20.63 10.66 15.38
CA ASP A 234 -21.85 10.81 14.56
C ASP A 234 -21.81 10.04 13.23
N SER A 235 -21.25 8.85 13.21
CA SER A 235 -20.92 8.19 11.96
C SER A 235 -21.88 7.09 11.55
N HIS A 236 -22.98 7.45 10.96
CA HIS A 236 -23.64 6.64 9.92
C HIS A 236 -23.07 6.92 8.51
N ARG A 237 -21.93 7.63 8.38
CA ARG A 237 -21.22 7.82 7.12
C ARG A 237 -20.01 6.90 7.07
N GLU A 238 -20.00 5.97 6.14
CA GLU A 238 -18.81 5.24 5.69
C GLU A 238 -17.83 6.22 5.00
N LEU A 239 -17.25 7.12 5.78
CA LEU A 239 -16.34 8.14 5.29
C LEU A 239 -14.96 7.50 5.09
N GLY A 240 -14.63 7.27 3.83
CA GLY A 240 -13.29 6.91 3.41
C GLY A 240 -13.05 5.44 3.09
N ALA A 241 -12.31 5.22 2.01
CA ALA A 241 -11.89 3.93 1.53
C ALA A 241 -10.36 3.84 1.50
N ALA A 242 -9.82 2.75 2.02
CA ALA A 242 -8.44 2.36 1.83
C ALA A 242 -8.39 1.11 0.97
N THR A 243 -7.60 1.13 -0.08
CA THR A 243 -7.54 0.03 -1.04
C THR A 243 -6.14 -0.14 -1.57
N PHE A 244 -5.68 -1.38 -1.66
CA PHE A 244 -4.51 -1.74 -2.43
C PHE A 244 -4.92 -2.21 -3.82
N PHE A 245 -4.22 -1.68 -4.82
CA PHE A 245 -4.41 -2.03 -6.21
C PHE A 245 -3.18 -2.76 -6.76
N LEU A 246 -3.43 -3.79 -7.55
CA LEU A 246 -2.48 -4.41 -8.44
C LEU A 246 -2.92 -4.09 -9.86
N ASP A 247 -2.24 -3.15 -10.51
CA ASP A 247 -2.73 -2.49 -11.71
C ASP A 247 -4.13 -1.88 -11.48
N ASP A 248 -5.14 -2.29 -12.24
CA ASP A 248 -6.53 -1.82 -12.11
C ASP A 248 -7.40 -2.73 -11.20
N ILE A 249 -6.81 -3.74 -10.55
CA ILE A 249 -7.53 -4.73 -9.75
C ILE A 249 -7.38 -4.42 -8.25
N ARG A 250 -8.50 -4.37 -7.55
CA ARG A 250 -8.51 -4.25 -6.09
C ARG A 250 -8.12 -5.58 -5.46
N VAL A 251 -6.97 -5.63 -4.79
CA VAL A 251 -6.48 -6.86 -4.15
C VAL A 251 -6.75 -6.90 -2.64
N SER A 252 -7.00 -5.72 -2.03
CA SER A 252 -7.44 -5.60 -0.64
C SER A 252 -8.16 -4.27 -0.46
N THR A 253 -9.32 -4.27 0.21
CA THR A 253 -10.12 -3.07 0.43
C THR A 253 -10.92 -3.16 1.73
N ASN A 254 -11.25 -2.00 2.32
CA ASN A 254 -12.20 -1.91 3.42
C ASN A 254 -13.63 -1.56 2.96
N VAL A 255 -13.86 -1.48 1.65
CA VAL A 255 -15.17 -1.21 1.07
C VAL A 255 -15.92 -2.52 0.85
N TYR A 256 -17.16 -2.56 1.29
CA TYR A 256 -18.07 -3.69 1.07
C TYR A 256 -18.92 -3.45 -0.18
N ASN A 257 -19.21 -4.49 -0.91
CA ASN A 257 -20.19 -4.45 -2.00
C ASN A 257 -21.63 -4.50 -1.42
N GLU A 258 -22.64 -4.39 -2.29
CA GLU A 258 -24.06 -4.45 -1.90
C GLU A 258 -24.46 -5.78 -1.23
N LYS A 259 -23.67 -6.83 -1.39
CA LYS A 259 -23.86 -8.15 -0.79
C LYS A 259 -23.12 -8.32 0.54
N GLY A 260 -22.39 -7.29 1.01
CA GLY A 260 -21.59 -7.36 2.22
C GLY A 260 -20.26 -8.12 2.05
N GLU A 261 -19.78 -8.34 0.82
CA GLU A 261 -18.49 -8.95 0.51
C GLU A 261 -17.44 -7.88 0.20
N ARG A 262 -16.17 -8.19 0.40
CA ARG A 262 -15.04 -7.31 0.11
C ARG A 262 -14.31 -7.72 -1.17
#